data_04ca58f53747db0ffdca3e675024676b
#
_entry.id   04ca58f53747db0ffdca3e675024676b
#
_cell.length_a   1.000
_cell.length_b   1.000
_cell.length_c   1.000
_cell.angle_alpha   90.00
_cell.angle_beta   90.00
_cell.angle_gamma   90.00
#
_symmetry.space_group_name_H-M   'P 1'
#
loop_
_entity.id
_entity.type
_entity.pdbx_description
1 polymer ?
#
loop_
_entity_poly.entity_id
_entity_poly.type
_entity_poly.pdbx_seq_one_letter_code
_entity_poly.pdbx_strand_id
1 'polypeptide(L)'
;MLVSTKGRYALRVMLELAQDDSAAYLPLPAIAERQGISEKYLESIISVLSKAGLVDGLRGKGGGYRLNRPAADYSVGQILRLTEGSLAPVTCLEGDENTCPRAGHCTTLPMWEKLDTIINDYLDSVSLADLLTQTCLLYTSDAADDRISV
;
A
#
# COMPACT_ATOMS: atom_id res chain seq x y z
N MET A 1 1.74 11.19 -10.78
CA MET A 1 2.03 9.98 -9.98
C MET A 1 1.29 8.79 -10.58
N LEU A 2 2.00 7.72 -10.82
CA LEU A 2 1.39 6.44 -11.16
C LEU A 2 1.84 5.41 -10.12
N VAL A 3 0.88 4.69 -9.55
CA VAL A 3 1.21 3.62 -8.62
C VAL A 3 1.68 2.41 -9.43
N SER A 4 2.87 1.92 -9.13
CA SER A 4 3.47 0.81 -9.85
C SER A 4 2.74 -0.51 -9.55
N THR A 5 2.99 -1.51 -10.38
CA THR A 5 2.49 -2.87 -10.13
C THR A 5 2.99 -3.36 -8.77
N LYS A 6 4.25 -3.09 -8.44
CA LYS A 6 4.83 -3.48 -7.16
C LYS A 6 4.08 -2.86 -5.98
N GLY A 7 3.73 -1.57 -6.07
CA GLY A 7 2.96 -0.89 -5.03
C GLY A 7 1.59 -1.49 -4.84
N ARG A 8 0.90 -1.78 -5.94
CA ARG A 8 -0.43 -2.41 -5.86
C ARG A 8 -0.36 -3.80 -5.26
N TYR A 9 0.62 -4.61 -5.64
CA TYR A 9 0.78 -5.94 -5.05
C TYR A 9 1.22 -5.87 -3.59
N ALA A 10 2.02 -4.88 -3.22
CA ALA A 10 2.39 -4.70 -1.81
C ALA A 10 1.14 -4.49 -0.95
N LEU A 11 0.19 -3.67 -1.40
CA LEU A 11 -1.08 -3.49 -0.72
C LEU A 11 -1.88 -4.79 -0.64
N ARG A 12 -1.95 -5.54 -1.74
CA ARG A 12 -2.68 -6.81 -1.77
C ARG A 12 -2.06 -7.83 -0.81
N VAL A 13 -0.74 -7.89 -0.75
CA VAL A 13 -0.03 -8.78 0.16
C VAL A 13 -0.32 -8.39 1.62
N MET A 14 -0.25 -7.10 1.94
CA MET A 14 -0.56 -6.64 3.28
C MET A 14 -2.00 -6.95 3.67
N LEU A 15 -2.94 -6.81 2.74
CA LEU A 15 -4.34 -7.17 2.99
C LEU A 15 -4.52 -8.67 3.18
N GLU A 16 -3.78 -9.49 2.43
CA GLU A 16 -3.80 -10.94 2.60
C GLU A 16 -3.37 -11.31 4.02
N LEU A 17 -2.30 -10.68 4.51
CA LEU A 17 -1.84 -10.91 5.88
C LEU A 17 -2.82 -10.37 6.91
N ALA A 18 -3.49 -9.28 6.60
CA ALA A 18 -4.46 -8.67 7.52
C ALA A 18 -5.74 -9.48 7.66
N GLN A 19 -6.11 -10.25 6.65
CA GLN A 19 -7.30 -11.10 6.69
C GLN A 19 -7.13 -12.33 7.58
N ASP A 20 -5.89 -12.73 7.84
CA ASP A 20 -5.61 -13.90 8.64
C ASP A 20 -5.57 -13.53 10.12
N ASP A 21 -6.63 -13.86 10.84
CA ASP A 21 -6.76 -13.58 12.27
C ASP A 21 -6.05 -14.59 13.16
N SER A 22 -5.47 -15.64 12.56
CA SER A 22 -4.95 -16.77 13.34
C SER A 22 -3.67 -16.47 14.11
N ALA A 23 -3.08 -15.30 13.94
CA ALA A 23 -1.77 -14.94 14.50
C ALA A 23 -0.64 -15.85 14.04
N ALA A 24 -0.92 -16.77 13.14
CA ALA A 24 0.07 -17.67 12.57
C ALA A 24 0.81 -16.99 11.41
N TYR A 25 2.01 -17.48 11.16
CA TYR A 25 2.77 -17.01 10.00
C TYR A 25 2.19 -17.63 8.73
N LEU A 26 1.99 -16.81 7.71
CA LEU A 26 1.46 -17.28 6.43
C LEU A 26 2.63 -17.61 5.51
N PRO A 27 2.74 -18.86 5.02
CA PRO A 27 3.87 -19.25 4.17
C PRO A 27 3.91 -18.47 2.86
N LEU A 28 5.11 -18.14 2.43
CA LEU A 28 5.32 -17.39 1.19
C LEU A 28 4.69 -18.05 -0.03
N PRO A 29 4.82 -19.38 -0.23
CA PRO A 29 4.16 -20.03 -1.37
C PRO A 29 2.65 -19.87 -1.37
N ALA A 30 2.01 -19.88 -0.20
CA ALA A 30 0.57 -19.70 -0.10
C ALA A 30 0.14 -18.31 -0.50
N ILE A 31 0.90 -17.29 -0.09
CA ILE A 31 0.63 -15.91 -0.47
C ILE A 31 0.80 -15.73 -1.98
N ALA A 32 1.88 -16.27 -2.54
CA ALA A 32 2.17 -16.16 -3.96
C ALA A 32 1.07 -16.80 -4.81
N GLU A 33 0.60 -17.97 -4.39
CA GLU A 33 -0.48 -18.68 -5.09
C GLU A 33 -1.78 -17.86 -5.07
N ARG A 34 -2.15 -17.35 -3.91
CA ARG A 34 -3.38 -16.57 -3.75
C ARG A 34 -3.35 -15.27 -4.55
N GLN A 35 -2.17 -14.65 -4.66
CA GLN A 35 -2.03 -13.39 -5.38
C GLN A 35 -1.71 -13.60 -6.87
N GLY A 36 -1.44 -14.83 -7.28
CA GLY A 36 -1.14 -15.12 -8.68
C GLY A 36 0.19 -14.54 -9.16
N ILE A 37 1.19 -14.49 -8.28
CA ILE A 37 2.52 -13.97 -8.61
C ILE A 37 3.58 -15.01 -8.28
N SER A 38 4.78 -14.83 -8.85
CA SER A 38 5.88 -15.74 -8.56
C SER A 38 6.39 -15.53 -7.13
N GLU A 39 6.92 -16.57 -6.52
CA GLU A 39 7.53 -16.46 -5.20
C GLU A 39 8.69 -15.48 -5.19
N LYS A 40 9.46 -15.44 -6.27
CA LYS A 40 10.59 -14.54 -6.38
C LYS A 40 10.15 -13.07 -6.38
N TYR A 41 9.08 -12.76 -7.10
CA TYR A 41 8.53 -11.41 -7.12
C TYR A 41 7.99 -11.04 -5.73
N LEU A 42 7.28 -11.98 -5.11
CA LEU A 42 6.76 -11.77 -3.75
C LEU A 42 7.89 -11.55 -2.75
N GLU A 43 8.99 -12.28 -2.86
CA GLU A 43 10.16 -12.07 -1.99
C GLU A 43 10.69 -10.65 -2.10
N SER A 44 10.71 -10.07 -3.29
CA SER A 44 11.17 -8.71 -3.48
C SER A 44 10.27 -7.69 -2.78
N ILE A 45 8.97 -7.94 -2.77
CA ILE A 45 7.99 -7.10 -2.10
C ILE A 45 8.13 -7.25 -0.58
N ILE A 46 8.14 -8.49 -0.10
CA ILE A 46 8.24 -8.79 1.34
C ILE A 46 9.54 -8.25 1.92
N SER A 47 10.63 -8.29 1.15
CA SER A 47 11.91 -7.75 1.60
C SER A 47 11.81 -6.26 1.95
N VAL A 48 11.12 -5.49 1.12
CA VAL A 48 10.90 -4.06 1.36
C VAL A 48 10.06 -3.86 2.63
N LEU A 49 8.98 -4.62 2.76
CA LEU A 49 8.07 -4.52 3.90
C LEU A 49 8.76 -4.95 5.22
N SER A 50 9.54 -6.01 5.15
CA SER A 50 10.26 -6.54 6.32
C SER A 50 11.35 -5.59 6.79
N LYS A 51 12.11 -5.01 5.86
CA LYS A 51 13.15 -4.05 6.21
C LYS A 51 12.59 -2.79 6.85
N ALA A 52 11.37 -2.43 6.49
CA ALA A 52 10.69 -1.28 7.08
C ALA A 52 10.01 -1.63 8.42
N GLY A 53 10.07 -2.88 8.85
CA GLY A 53 9.49 -3.30 10.13
C GLY A 53 7.98 -3.46 10.10
N LEU A 54 7.36 -3.60 8.93
CA LEU A 54 5.91 -3.73 8.81
C LEU A 54 5.41 -5.16 8.97
N VAL A 55 6.27 -6.13 8.71
CA VAL A 55 5.92 -7.55 8.83
C VAL A 55 7.00 -8.28 9.60
N ASP A 56 6.60 -9.34 10.31
CA ASP A 56 7.53 -10.25 10.99
C ASP A 56 7.64 -11.51 10.16
N GLY A 57 8.86 -12.04 10.06
CA GLY A 57 9.13 -13.28 9.37
C GLY A 57 9.64 -14.35 10.31
N LEU A 58 9.29 -15.59 10.04
CA LEU A 58 9.79 -16.76 10.76
C LEU A 58 10.29 -17.77 9.75
N ARG A 59 11.52 -18.22 9.94
CA ARG A 59 12.13 -19.24 9.07
C ARG A 59 11.79 -20.64 9.55
N GLY A 60 11.82 -21.59 8.61
CA GLY A 60 11.69 -23.00 8.90
C GLY A 60 10.26 -23.50 8.84
N LYS A 61 10.05 -24.66 9.44
CA LYS A 61 8.74 -25.31 9.43
C LYS A 61 7.73 -24.49 10.22
N GLY A 62 6.57 -24.25 9.62
CA GLY A 62 5.56 -23.38 10.22
C GLY A 62 5.86 -21.91 10.05
N GLY A 63 6.89 -21.58 9.27
CA GLY A 63 7.30 -20.21 9.05
C GLY A 63 6.50 -19.49 7.96
N GLY A 64 6.85 -18.25 7.77
CA GLY A 64 6.20 -17.36 6.82
C GLY A 64 6.24 -15.95 7.32
N TYR A 65 5.18 -15.19 7.02
CA TYR A 65 5.12 -13.79 7.41
C TYR A 65 3.76 -13.46 8.03
N ARG A 66 3.76 -12.44 8.89
CA ARG A 66 2.53 -11.93 9.50
C ARG A 66 2.69 -10.46 9.83
N LEU A 67 1.57 -9.78 10.02
CA LEU A 67 1.59 -8.41 10.50
C LEU A 67 2.04 -8.37 11.97
N ASN A 68 2.71 -7.30 12.35
CA ASN A 68 3.20 -7.13 13.73
C ASN A 68 2.40 -6.09 14.51
N ARG A 69 1.29 -5.62 13.97
CA ARG A 69 0.39 -4.67 14.63
C ARG A 69 -1.01 -4.80 14.03
N PRO A 70 -2.03 -4.22 14.66
CA PRO A 70 -3.39 -4.27 14.12
C PRO A 70 -3.51 -3.64 12.74
N ALA A 71 -4.42 -4.15 11.91
CA ALA A 71 -4.62 -3.62 10.56
C ALA A 71 -4.95 -2.13 10.55
N ALA A 72 -5.57 -1.63 11.59
CA ALA A 72 -5.91 -0.20 11.70
C ALA A 72 -4.67 0.68 11.87
N ASP A 73 -3.53 0.11 12.24
CA ASP A 73 -2.29 0.87 12.46
C ASP A 73 -1.42 0.98 11.21
N TYR A 74 -1.86 0.42 10.09
CA TYR A 74 -1.17 0.55 8.80
C TYR A 74 -1.97 1.46 7.88
N SER A 75 -1.33 2.50 7.35
CA SER A 75 -1.96 3.35 6.34
C SER A 75 -1.53 2.92 4.94
N VAL A 76 -2.41 3.15 3.98
CA VAL A 76 -2.10 2.93 2.57
C VAL A 76 -0.92 3.80 2.14
N GLY A 77 -0.89 5.05 2.61
CA GLY A 77 0.18 5.98 2.30
C GLY A 77 1.55 5.46 2.72
N GLN A 78 1.62 4.91 3.93
CA GLN A 78 2.87 4.34 4.46
C GLN A 78 3.40 3.23 3.55
N ILE A 79 2.52 2.33 3.15
CA ILE A 79 2.91 1.18 2.33
C ILE A 79 3.35 1.64 0.94
N LEU A 80 2.59 2.52 0.31
CA LEU A 80 2.92 3.00 -1.04
C LEU A 80 4.21 3.80 -1.07
N ARG A 81 4.51 4.59 -0.05
CA ARG A 81 5.77 5.33 -0.01
C ARG A 81 6.99 4.43 0.02
N LEU A 82 6.86 3.24 0.63
CA LEU A 82 7.97 2.27 0.66
C LEU A 82 8.29 1.74 -0.73
N THR A 83 7.27 1.54 -1.57
CA THR A 83 7.47 0.96 -2.90
C THR A 83 7.72 2.01 -3.96
N GLU A 84 7.09 3.18 -3.83
CA GLU A 84 7.17 4.23 -4.84
C GLU A 84 8.22 5.29 -4.52
N GLY A 85 8.65 5.39 -3.27
CA GLY A 85 9.56 6.43 -2.81
C GLY A 85 8.85 7.74 -2.51
N SER A 86 7.97 8.16 -3.42
CA SER A 86 7.22 9.41 -3.26
C SER A 86 5.83 9.25 -3.85
N LEU A 87 4.85 9.93 -3.25
CA LEU A 87 3.47 9.98 -3.76
C LEU A 87 3.19 11.31 -4.45
N ALA A 88 4.22 12.10 -4.72
CA ALA A 88 4.05 13.41 -5.35
C ALA A 88 3.53 13.27 -6.78
N PRO A 89 2.56 14.13 -7.18
CA PRO A 89 2.01 14.08 -8.54
C PRO A 89 2.96 14.58 -9.61
N VAL A 90 3.96 15.37 -9.23
CA VAL A 90 4.97 15.90 -10.15
C VAL A 90 6.35 15.79 -9.54
N THR A 91 7.37 15.71 -10.40
CA THR A 91 8.77 15.51 -9.96
C THR A 91 9.28 16.60 -9.04
N CYS A 92 8.88 17.83 -9.26
CA CYS A 92 9.39 18.95 -8.47
C CYS A 92 8.94 18.91 -7.01
N LEU A 93 7.96 18.08 -6.68
CA LEU A 93 7.49 17.91 -5.31
C LEU A 93 7.95 16.59 -4.67
N GLU A 94 8.80 15.82 -5.35
CA GLU A 94 9.23 14.52 -4.84
C GLU A 94 10.20 14.60 -3.65
N GLY A 95 10.93 15.70 -3.51
CA GLY A 95 11.86 15.89 -2.42
C GLY A 95 11.33 16.82 -1.35
N ASP A 96 12.12 17.00 -0.28
CA ASP A 96 11.78 17.92 0.79
C ASP A 96 11.79 19.38 0.32
N GLU A 97 12.61 19.67 -0.67
CA GLU A 97 12.71 21.00 -1.23
C GLU A 97 12.39 20.97 -2.73
N ASN A 98 11.71 22.01 -3.19
CA ASN A 98 11.43 22.16 -4.61
C ASN A 98 12.66 22.71 -5.32
N THR A 99 13.35 21.85 -6.07
CA THR A 99 14.57 22.21 -6.81
C THR A 99 14.29 22.70 -8.22
N CYS A 100 13.02 22.82 -8.62
CA CYS A 100 12.66 23.27 -9.96
C CYS A 100 13.09 24.71 -10.17
N PRO A 101 13.82 25.03 -11.27
CA PRO A 101 14.25 26.41 -11.54
C PRO A 101 13.09 27.40 -11.69
N ARG A 102 11.88 26.89 -11.97
CA ARG A 102 10.70 27.72 -12.17
C ARG A 102 9.81 27.82 -10.92
N ALA A 103 10.24 27.26 -9.79
CA ALA A 103 9.42 27.19 -8.59
C ALA A 103 8.84 28.56 -8.18
N GLY A 104 9.64 29.62 -8.28
CA GLY A 104 9.23 30.96 -7.92
C GLY A 104 8.28 31.63 -8.92
N HIS A 105 8.12 31.08 -10.12
CA HIS A 105 7.32 31.66 -11.18
C HIS A 105 6.29 30.72 -11.75
N CYS A 106 6.18 29.49 -11.21
CA CYS A 106 5.30 28.47 -11.75
C CYS A 106 3.87 28.77 -11.34
N THR A 107 3.04 29.12 -12.33
CA THR A 107 1.64 29.46 -12.07
C THR A 107 0.81 28.23 -11.70
N THR A 108 1.26 27.02 -12.05
CA THR A 108 0.56 25.77 -11.71
C THR A 108 1.05 25.14 -10.41
N LEU A 109 2.16 25.61 -9.86
CA LEU A 109 2.73 25.02 -8.66
C LEU A 109 1.75 24.96 -7.47
N PRO A 110 1.01 26.04 -7.16
CA PRO A 110 0.07 25.98 -6.03
C PRO A 110 -0.99 24.90 -6.19
N MET A 111 -1.43 24.65 -7.42
CA MET A 111 -2.38 23.57 -7.70
C MET A 111 -1.73 22.20 -7.44
N TRP A 112 -0.50 21.99 -7.90
CA TRP A 112 0.23 20.74 -7.69
C TRP A 112 0.51 20.49 -6.21
N GLU A 113 0.86 21.56 -5.48
CA GLU A 113 1.08 21.46 -4.03
C GLU A 113 -0.22 21.05 -3.31
N LYS A 114 -1.34 21.63 -3.73
CA LYS A 114 -2.64 21.29 -3.17
C LYS A 114 -2.99 19.84 -3.47
N LEU A 115 -2.78 19.40 -4.71
CA LEU A 115 -3.04 18.02 -5.10
C LEU A 115 -2.16 17.06 -4.30
N ASP A 116 -0.87 17.39 -4.14
CA ASP A 116 0.05 16.58 -3.36
C ASP A 116 -0.44 16.41 -1.92
N THR A 117 -0.88 17.51 -1.29
CA THR A 117 -1.43 17.47 0.06
C THR A 117 -2.67 16.56 0.12
N ILE A 118 -3.58 16.70 -0.85
CA ILE A 118 -4.80 15.87 -0.90
C ILE A 118 -4.45 14.40 -1.03
N ILE A 119 -3.53 14.06 -1.93
CA ILE A 119 -3.11 12.67 -2.14
C ILE A 119 -2.53 12.09 -0.86
N ASN A 120 -1.58 12.78 -0.25
CA ASN A 120 -0.92 12.30 0.95
C ASN A 120 -1.89 12.18 2.12
N ASP A 121 -2.69 13.21 2.36
CA ASP A 121 -3.65 13.20 3.46
C ASP A 121 -4.69 12.10 3.30
N TYR A 122 -5.21 11.92 2.09
CA TYR A 122 -6.19 10.88 1.84
C TYR A 122 -5.61 9.49 2.06
N LEU A 123 -4.46 9.20 1.44
CA LEU A 123 -3.85 7.87 1.56
C LEU A 123 -3.39 7.58 2.99
N ASP A 124 -2.97 8.60 3.73
CA ASP A 124 -2.61 8.44 5.13
C ASP A 124 -3.83 8.22 6.03
N SER A 125 -5.01 8.63 5.57
CA SER A 125 -6.25 8.45 6.32
C SER A 125 -6.89 7.09 6.10
N VAL A 126 -6.46 6.34 5.08
CA VAL A 126 -7.02 5.02 4.77
C VAL A 126 -6.13 3.94 5.38
N SER A 127 -6.71 3.12 6.26
CA SER A 127 -5.99 2.00 6.88
C SER A 127 -6.30 0.68 6.17
N LEU A 128 -5.50 -0.34 6.45
CA LEU A 128 -5.81 -1.69 5.97
C LEU A 128 -7.15 -2.17 6.52
N ALA A 129 -7.47 -1.81 7.77
CA ALA A 129 -8.76 -2.15 8.36
C ALA A 129 -9.92 -1.53 7.60
N ASP A 130 -9.75 -0.27 7.15
CA ASP A 130 -10.77 0.40 6.34
C ASP A 130 -11.03 -0.34 5.03
N LEU A 131 -9.96 -0.78 4.36
CA LEU A 131 -10.09 -1.51 3.10
C LEU A 131 -10.78 -2.86 3.30
N LEU A 132 -10.48 -3.55 4.38
CA LEU A 132 -11.15 -4.83 4.69
C LEU A 132 -12.63 -4.62 4.97
N THR A 133 -12.97 -3.56 5.70
CA THR A 133 -14.36 -3.21 5.99
C THR A 133 -15.12 -2.86 4.72
N GLN A 134 -14.51 -2.07 3.83
CA GLN A 134 -15.12 -1.71 2.55
C GLN A 134 -15.39 -2.94 1.69
N THR A 135 -14.45 -3.89 1.67
CA THR A 135 -14.64 -5.14 0.94
C THR A 135 -15.83 -5.92 1.49
N CYS A 136 -15.95 -6.01 2.81
CA CYS A 136 -17.10 -6.67 3.44
C CYS A 136 -18.40 -5.97 3.09
N LEU A 137 -18.42 -4.65 3.12
CA LEU A 137 -19.59 -3.86 2.77
C LEU A 137 -20.01 -4.06 1.32
N LEU A 138 -19.03 -4.15 0.40
CA LEU A 138 -19.32 -4.38 -1.01
C LEU A 138 -19.98 -5.74 -1.23
N TYR A 139 -19.56 -6.76 -0.50
CA TYR A 139 -20.19 -8.08 -0.59
C TYR A 139 -21.60 -8.09 -0.04
N THR A 140 -21.88 -7.25 0.95
CA THR A 140 -23.21 -7.20 1.58
C THR A 140 -24.14 -6.18 0.93
N SER A 141 -23.57 -5.19 0.23
CA SER A 141 -24.35 -4.08 -0.34
C SER A 141 -24.99 -4.40 -1.67
N ASP A 142 -24.75 -5.61 -2.19
CA ASP A 142 -25.41 -6.05 -3.39
C ASP A 142 -24.90 -5.42 -4.68
N ALA A 143 -25.49 -5.85 -5.79
CA ALA A 143 -25.13 -5.47 -7.14
C ALA A 143 -25.30 -3.97 -7.43
N ALA A 144 -26.01 -3.26 -6.60
CA ALA A 144 -26.20 -1.83 -6.78
C ALA A 144 -24.89 -1.06 -6.76
N ASP A 145 -23.90 -1.55 -6.02
CA ASP A 145 -22.60 -0.88 -5.90
C ASP A 145 -21.70 -1.17 -7.08
N ASP A 146 -21.93 -2.22 -7.82
CA ASP A 146 -21.12 -2.56 -8.97
C ASP A 146 -21.15 -1.47 -10.04
N ARG A 147 -22.26 -0.76 -10.16
CA ARG A 147 -22.42 0.31 -11.13
C ARG A 147 -21.63 1.55 -10.77
N ILE A 148 -21.31 1.72 -9.52
CA ILE A 148 -20.58 2.89 -9.02
C ILE A 148 -19.09 2.72 -9.22
N SER A 149 -18.63 1.49 -9.28
CA SER A 149 -17.22 1.19 -9.41
C SER A 149 -16.64 1.42 -10.82
N VAL A 150 -17.47 1.77 -11.75
CA VAL A 150 -17.03 2.00 -13.12
C VAL A 150 -16.18 3.23 -13.27
#